data_25a27816e3b7640470343578c274ea73
#
_entry.id   25a27816e3b7640470343578c274ea73
#
_cell.length_a   1.000
_cell.length_b   1.000
_cell.length_c   1.000
_cell.angle_alpha   90.00
_cell.angle_beta   90.00
_cell.angle_gamma   90.00
#
_symmetry.space_group_name_H-M   'P 1'
#
loop_
_entity.id
_entity.type
_entity.pdbx_description
1 polymer ?
#
loop_
_entity_poly.entity_id
_entity_poly.type
_entity_poly.pdbx_seq_one_letter_code
_entity_poly.pdbx_strand_id
1 'polypeptide(L)'
;DLHMLEGLRDLLGEKFTQLVETYNSDCEQRLSNAGKAIAVREFSVINHEAHGVKGSSRNIGANGLAKLCGELESKAKAEDDANIEQLFSAIEQEFAAVKQKLNNLL
;
A
#
# COMPACT_ATOMS: atom_id res chain seq x y z
N ASP A 1 -11.32 6.00 -3.45
CA ASP A 1 -12.52 6.80 -3.70
C ASP A 1 -12.55 8.03 -2.79
N LEU A 2 -12.44 9.21 -3.40
CA LEU A 2 -12.37 10.47 -2.67
C LEU A 2 -13.66 10.76 -1.87
N HIS A 3 -14.82 10.43 -2.45
CA HIS A 3 -16.11 10.61 -1.76
C HIS A 3 -16.20 9.79 -0.49
N MET A 4 -15.74 8.55 -0.54
CA MET A 4 -15.71 7.67 0.63
C MET A 4 -14.79 8.24 1.70
N LEU A 5 -13.62 8.72 1.31
CA LEU A 5 -12.63 9.29 2.23
C LEU A 5 -13.15 10.57 2.89
N GLU A 6 -13.78 11.45 2.12
CA GLU A 6 -14.38 12.67 2.66
C GLU A 6 -15.50 12.34 3.66
N GLY A 7 -16.32 11.32 3.35
CA GLY A 7 -17.35 10.85 4.27
C GLY A 7 -16.79 10.30 5.56
N LEU A 8 -15.69 9.52 5.46
CA LEU A 8 -15.02 9.00 6.65
C LEU A 8 -14.42 10.13 7.49
N ARG A 9 -13.80 11.12 6.84
CA ARG A 9 -13.24 12.27 7.54
C ARG A 9 -14.35 13.00 8.34
N ASP A 10 -15.48 13.24 7.70
CA ASP A 10 -16.59 13.97 8.34
C ASP A 10 -17.18 13.15 9.49
N LEU A 11 -17.25 11.83 9.35
CA LEU A 11 -17.79 10.95 10.37
C LEU A 11 -16.84 10.77 11.56
N LEU A 12 -15.55 10.60 11.30
CA LEU A 12 -14.57 10.24 12.33
C LEU A 12 -13.92 11.43 13.03
N GLY A 13 -13.94 12.62 12.40
CA GLY A 13 -13.28 13.79 12.98
C GLY A 13 -11.81 13.55 13.25
N GLU A 14 -11.37 13.78 14.50
CA GLU A 14 -9.95 13.60 14.88
C GLU A 14 -9.45 12.18 14.69
N LYS A 15 -10.33 11.20 14.78
CA LYS A 15 -9.97 9.79 14.54
C LYS A 15 -9.53 9.53 13.11
N PHE A 16 -10.00 10.37 12.17
CA PHE A 16 -9.56 10.27 10.79
C PHE A 16 -8.07 10.55 10.64
N THR A 17 -7.56 11.56 11.36
CA THR A 17 -6.13 11.87 11.38
C THR A 17 -5.33 10.67 11.86
N GLN A 18 -5.78 10.03 12.95
CA GLN A 18 -5.11 8.82 13.47
C GLN A 18 -5.15 7.67 12.47
N LEU A 19 -6.28 7.49 11.78
CA LEU A 19 -6.42 6.46 10.75
C LEU A 19 -5.40 6.68 9.62
N VAL A 20 -5.30 7.92 9.12
CA VAL A 20 -4.38 8.26 8.03
C VAL A 20 -2.93 8.06 8.47
N GLU A 21 -2.56 8.55 9.65
CA GLU A 21 -1.20 8.42 10.17
C GLU A 21 -0.81 6.96 10.34
N THR A 22 -1.71 6.15 10.88
CA THR A 22 -1.48 4.71 11.06
C THR A 22 -1.33 4.00 9.71
N TYR A 23 -2.19 4.32 8.76
CA TYR A 23 -2.12 3.74 7.42
C TYR A 23 -0.79 4.09 6.74
N ASN A 24 -0.41 5.37 6.76
CA ASN A 24 0.82 5.82 6.13
C ASN A 24 2.05 5.15 6.76
N SER A 25 2.11 5.14 8.09
CA SER A 25 3.22 4.55 8.84
C SER A 25 3.34 3.04 8.58
N ASP A 26 2.24 2.32 8.64
CA ASP A 26 2.23 0.87 8.41
C ASP A 26 2.66 0.55 6.98
N CYS A 27 2.10 1.24 5.99
CA CYS A 27 2.46 1.00 4.59
C CYS A 27 3.91 1.35 4.30
N GLU A 28 4.42 2.45 4.86
CA GLU A 28 5.83 2.81 4.70
C GLU A 28 6.75 1.70 5.22
N GLN A 29 6.44 1.15 6.39
CA GLN A 29 7.24 0.07 6.98
C GLN A 29 7.16 -1.19 6.13
N ARG A 30 5.95 -1.57 5.70
CA ARG A 30 5.76 -2.78 4.89
C ARG A 30 6.44 -2.66 3.53
N LEU A 31 6.36 -1.49 2.89
CA LEU A 31 7.02 -1.28 1.60
C LEU A 31 8.53 -1.24 1.74
N SER A 32 9.06 -0.70 2.84
CA SER A 32 10.49 -0.76 3.13
C SER A 32 10.95 -2.23 3.26
N ASN A 33 10.21 -3.03 4.01
CA ASN A 33 10.50 -4.45 4.18
C ASN A 33 10.43 -5.20 2.84
N ALA A 34 9.41 -4.89 2.02
CA ALA A 34 9.24 -5.51 0.71
C ALA A 34 10.41 -5.17 -0.23
N GLY A 35 10.84 -3.92 -0.22
CA GLY A 35 11.99 -3.50 -1.06
C GLY A 35 13.26 -4.24 -0.71
N LYS A 36 13.53 -4.41 0.58
CA LYS A 36 14.70 -5.18 1.05
C LYS A 36 14.59 -6.65 0.65
N ALA A 37 13.38 -7.21 0.77
CA ALA A 37 13.13 -8.60 0.42
C ALA A 37 13.27 -8.85 -1.09
N ILE A 38 12.85 -7.88 -1.92
CA ILE A 38 13.02 -7.96 -3.37
C ILE A 38 14.51 -8.03 -3.73
N ALA A 39 15.33 -7.22 -3.08
CA ALA A 39 16.78 -7.19 -3.36
C ALA A 39 17.43 -8.55 -3.17
N VAL A 40 16.95 -9.37 -2.24
CA VAL A 40 17.52 -10.69 -1.90
C VAL A 40 16.59 -11.84 -2.29
N ARG A 41 15.49 -11.55 -2.98
CA ARG A 41 14.52 -12.55 -3.49
C ARG A 41 13.90 -13.41 -2.37
N GLU A 42 13.59 -12.81 -1.24
CA GLU A 42 12.85 -13.47 -0.17
C GLU A 42 11.34 -13.41 -0.46
N PHE A 43 10.87 -14.29 -1.34
CA PHE A 43 9.51 -14.24 -1.87
C PHE A 43 8.43 -14.35 -0.81
N SER A 44 8.63 -15.13 0.26
CA SER A 44 7.64 -15.24 1.32
C SER A 44 7.43 -13.91 2.05
N VAL A 45 8.50 -13.14 2.26
CA VAL A 45 8.43 -11.82 2.88
C VAL A 45 7.74 -10.83 1.95
N ILE A 46 8.10 -10.83 0.65
CA ILE A 46 7.47 -9.98 -0.35
C ILE A 46 5.95 -10.23 -0.35
N ASN A 47 5.55 -11.50 -0.38
CA ASN A 47 4.14 -11.89 -0.38
C ASN A 47 3.41 -11.37 0.86
N HIS A 48 4.01 -11.57 2.03
CA HIS A 48 3.42 -11.15 3.30
C HIS A 48 3.21 -9.63 3.36
N GLU A 49 4.23 -8.87 2.99
CA GLU A 49 4.14 -7.40 3.06
C GLU A 49 3.20 -6.83 2.00
N ALA A 50 3.25 -7.35 0.79
CA ALA A 50 2.32 -6.94 -0.27
C ALA A 50 0.87 -7.23 0.11
N HIS A 51 0.61 -8.38 0.73
CA HIS A 51 -0.72 -8.75 1.22
C HIS A 51 -1.23 -7.74 2.25
N GLY A 52 -0.37 -7.34 3.20
CA GLY A 52 -0.73 -6.36 4.21
C GLY A 52 -1.09 -5.01 3.63
N VAL A 53 -0.27 -4.49 2.70
CA VAL A 53 -0.56 -3.20 2.04
C VAL A 53 -1.85 -3.30 1.21
N LYS A 54 -2.06 -4.42 0.52
CA LYS A 54 -3.27 -4.65 -0.26
C LYS A 54 -4.53 -4.55 0.60
N GLY A 55 -4.53 -5.26 1.74
CA GLY A 55 -5.68 -5.26 2.65
C GLY A 55 -5.98 -3.89 3.22
N SER A 56 -4.96 -3.21 3.74
CA SER A 56 -5.12 -1.86 4.31
C SER A 56 -5.59 -0.87 3.26
N SER A 57 -5.06 -0.98 2.03
CA SER A 57 -5.41 -0.07 0.93
C SER A 57 -6.84 -0.26 0.48
N ARG A 58 -7.34 -1.50 0.43
CA ARG A 58 -8.75 -1.76 0.14
C ARG A 58 -9.66 -1.14 1.19
N ASN A 59 -9.29 -1.24 2.46
CA ASN A 59 -10.09 -0.70 3.56
C ASN A 59 -10.22 0.82 3.50
N ILE A 60 -9.21 1.51 2.97
CA ILE A 60 -9.22 2.98 2.85
C ILE A 60 -9.66 3.43 1.45
N GLY A 61 -9.99 2.51 0.56
CA GLY A 61 -10.45 2.82 -0.79
C GLY A 61 -9.36 3.14 -1.79
N ALA A 62 -8.10 2.85 -1.47
CA ALA A 62 -6.98 3.03 -2.38
C ALA A 62 -6.88 1.81 -3.32
N ASN A 63 -7.85 1.69 -4.21
CA ASN A 63 -8.05 0.49 -5.03
C ASN A 63 -6.93 0.29 -6.06
N GLY A 64 -6.37 1.36 -6.61
CA GLY A 64 -5.25 1.26 -7.55
C GLY A 64 -4.01 0.67 -6.89
N LEU A 65 -3.69 1.15 -5.68
CA LEU A 65 -2.57 0.62 -4.91
C LEU A 65 -2.82 -0.84 -4.51
N ALA A 66 -4.03 -1.15 -4.07
CA ALA A 66 -4.40 -2.52 -3.71
C ALA A 66 -4.21 -3.48 -4.88
N LYS A 67 -4.60 -3.05 -6.08
CA LYS A 67 -4.45 -3.87 -7.30
C LYS A 67 -2.97 -4.15 -7.59
N LEU A 68 -2.13 -3.13 -7.54
CA LEU A 68 -0.69 -3.30 -7.78
C LEU A 68 -0.05 -4.22 -6.75
N CYS A 69 -0.42 -4.07 -5.48
CA CYS A 69 0.08 -4.94 -4.41
C CYS A 69 -0.40 -6.39 -4.60
N GLY A 70 -1.62 -6.58 -5.11
CA GLY A 70 -2.13 -7.90 -5.46
C GLY A 70 -1.29 -8.57 -6.56
N GLU A 71 -0.85 -7.79 -7.54
CA GLU A 71 0.04 -8.29 -8.58
C GLU A 71 1.40 -8.71 -8.01
N LEU A 72 1.95 -7.90 -7.09
CA LEU A 72 3.22 -8.23 -6.42
C LEU A 72 3.07 -9.48 -5.56
N GLU A 73 1.97 -9.60 -4.83
CA GLU A 73 1.67 -10.77 -4.02
C GLU A 73 1.64 -12.04 -4.88
N SER A 74 0.98 -11.99 -6.03
CA SER A 74 0.89 -13.11 -6.96
C SER A 74 2.23 -13.50 -7.54
N LYS A 75 3.04 -12.51 -7.93
CA LYS A 75 4.40 -12.76 -8.43
C LYS A 75 5.25 -13.44 -7.38
N ALA A 76 5.20 -12.95 -6.15
CA ALA A 76 5.99 -13.53 -5.06
C ALA A 76 5.56 -14.96 -4.76
N LYS A 77 4.26 -15.23 -4.78
CA LYS A 77 3.73 -16.58 -4.56
C LYS A 77 4.21 -17.56 -5.63
N ALA A 78 4.32 -17.08 -6.88
CA ALA A 78 4.81 -17.89 -8.01
C ALA A 78 6.33 -17.88 -8.10
N GLU A 79 7.03 -17.16 -7.23
CA GLU A 79 8.47 -16.92 -7.29
C GLU A 79 8.92 -16.39 -8.66
N ASP A 80 8.05 -15.56 -9.25
CA ASP A 80 8.28 -14.93 -10.55
C ASP A 80 8.85 -13.53 -10.31
N ASP A 81 10.13 -13.35 -10.60
CA ASP A 81 10.78 -12.06 -10.41
C ASP A 81 10.89 -11.22 -11.68
N ALA A 82 10.25 -11.65 -12.77
CA ALA A 82 10.25 -10.89 -14.03
C ALA A 82 9.62 -9.51 -13.79
N ASN A 83 10.38 -8.45 -14.07
CA ASN A 83 9.95 -7.05 -13.93
C ASN A 83 9.46 -6.69 -12.52
N ILE A 84 9.93 -7.40 -11.49
CA ILE A 84 9.48 -7.17 -10.12
C ILE A 84 9.91 -5.79 -9.61
N GLU A 85 11.09 -5.29 -10.00
CA GLU A 85 11.56 -3.96 -9.62
C GLU A 85 10.69 -2.87 -10.24
N GLN A 86 10.27 -3.03 -11.50
CA GLN A 86 9.39 -2.08 -12.17
C GLN A 86 8.01 -2.04 -11.51
N LEU A 87 7.49 -3.21 -11.14
CA LEU A 87 6.21 -3.28 -10.42
C LEU A 87 6.33 -2.61 -9.06
N PHE A 88 7.40 -2.87 -8.33
CA PHE A 88 7.61 -2.25 -7.02
C PHE A 88 7.75 -0.73 -7.14
N SER A 89 8.44 -0.24 -8.16
CA SER A 89 8.54 1.21 -8.43
C SER A 89 7.16 1.82 -8.67
N ALA A 90 6.31 1.14 -9.43
CA ALA A 90 4.93 1.60 -9.67
C ALA A 90 4.13 1.64 -8.36
N ILE A 91 4.33 0.66 -7.47
CA ILE A 91 3.69 0.62 -6.16
C ILE A 91 4.13 1.82 -5.32
N GLU A 92 5.43 2.11 -5.29
CA GLU A 92 5.96 3.25 -4.53
C GLU A 92 5.39 4.58 -5.03
N GLN A 93 5.29 4.75 -6.35
CA GLN A 93 4.71 5.95 -6.94
C GLN A 93 3.23 6.08 -6.62
N GLU A 94 2.49 4.99 -6.70
CA GLU A 94 1.07 5.01 -6.37
C GLU A 94 0.84 5.28 -4.89
N PHE A 95 1.65 4.69 -4.01
CA PHE A 95 1.57 4.97 -2.59
C PHE A 95 1.84 6.44 -2.29
N ALA A 96 2.84 7.05 -2.94
CA ALA A 96 3.12 8.48 -2.77
C ALA A 96 1.91 9.33 -3.15
N ALA A 97 1.22 8.97 -4.24
CA ALA A 97 0.01 9.67 -4.67
C ALA A 97 -1.14 9.51 -3.68
N VAL A 98 -1.33 8.29 -3.15
CA VAL A 98 -2.35 8.01 -2.13
C VAL A 98 -2.07 8.81 -0.86
N LYS A 99 -0.82 8.78 -0.40
CA LYS A 99 -0.39 9.52 0.80
C LYS A 99 -0.66 11.01 0.67
N GLN A 100 -0.36 11.58 -0.49
CA GLN A 100 -0.62 12.99 -0.77
C GLN A 100 -2.11 13.30 -0.67
N LYS A 101 -2.96 12.49 -1.30
CA LYS A 101 -4.42 12.69 -1.26
C LYS A 101 -4.97 12.59 0.15
N LEU A 102 -4.50 11.62 0.93
CA LEU A 102 -4.93 11.44 2.31
C LEU A 102 -4.50 12.64 3.17
N ASN A 103 -3.26 13.09 3.02
CA ASN A 103 -2.75 14.23 3.78
C ASN A 103 -3.49 15.52 3.43
N ASN A 104 -3.93 15.68 2.18
CA ASN A 104 -4.72 16.84 1.76
C ASN A 104 -6.10 16.87 2.40
N LEU A 105 -6.60 15.74 2.91
CA LEU A 105 -7.88 15.68 3.60
C LEU A 105 -7.78 16.04 5.11
N LEU A 106 -6.57 16.11 5.63
CA LEU A 106 -6.34 16.49 7.02
C LEU A 106 -6.42 18.01 7.17
#